data_57e8789ebf36c1c5cc47bbfbe1324dac
#
_entry.id   57e8789ebf36c1c5cc47bbfbe1324dac
#
_cell.length_a   1.000
_cell.length_b   1.000
_cell.length_c   1.000
_cell.angle_alpha   90.00
_cell.angle_beta   90.00
_cell.angle_gamma   90.00
#
_symmetry.space_group_name_H-M   'P 1'
#
loop_
_entity.id
_entity.type
_entity.pdbx_description
1 polymer ?
#
loop_
_entity_poly.entity_id
_entity_poly.type
_entity_poly.pdbx_seq_one_letter_code
_entity_poly.pdbx_strand_id
1 'polypeptide(L)'
;MSIEVRTTPDHATHEVFNQVPPLANYNVFEQDATLVESVRREGAAWATGQLSELGRVAGSEEAIQWSFDANTVTPVLHTHDRTGQRIDEVTFHSAWHSLLRTSINAGAHALSWRAERPGRHVARAAVFYVCSQMEGGHCCPISMTHAVVPVLRTQPLLAATWEPLLTSLTYDPGLRPPQEKLGIIAGMGMTEKQGGSDVRANTTQAIPVSGEGEQAYRLTGHKWFCSAPMSDLFLVLAQAPRGLTCFLLPRMLPDGMRNRFLIQRLKDKLGNRSNASSEVEFDQTWALRVGEEGRGVRTIIDMVNYTRLDCVIGSAAGMRQALVTAAHHAAHRQAFGHLLSEQPLMRNVLADLAIESEAATLLAMRLARACDRAESDAHEAFIRRLGTAIGKYWVAKRGPMHAAEALECLGGNGYVEESIMPRLYREAPLNSIWEGSGNVNCLDVLRAMGKEPASVQAFLAEVTRAQGTDARLDAAIVRLKRELTDGSNIEVRARYLVEQMALIFQGALLVQYGLPAVADAFCASRLGGDWGRAFGTLPVGTDFAVILERARVNA
;
A
#
# COMPACT_ATOMS: atom_id res chain seq x y z
N MET A 1 29.20 -17.71 -6.24
CA MET A 1 30.32 -18.46 -5.60
C MET A 1 30.14 -18.25 -4.10
N SER A 2 29.44 -19.17 -3.45
CA SER A 2 29.25 -19.14 -2.00
C SER A 2 30.60 -19.39 -1.33
N ILE A 3 31.07 -18.39 -0.60
CA ILE A 3 32.23 -18.57 0.29
C ILE A 3 31.75 -19.43 1.46
N GLU A 4 32.03 -20.72 1.43
CA GLU A 4 31.96 -21.56 2.62
C GLU A 4 32.98 -20.99 3.63
N VAL A 5 32.50 -20.25 4.61
CA VAL A 5 33.30 -19.88 5.78
C VAL A 5 33.49 -21.14 6.60
N ARG A 6 34.59 -21.89 6.36
CA ARG A 6 35.00 -22.94 7.23
C ARG A 6 35.50 -22.33 8.53
N THR A 7 34.67 -22.37 9.58
CA THR A 7 35.16 -22.13 10.94
C THR A 7 36.11 -23.28 11.29
N THR A 8 37.33 -22.95 11.66
CA THR A 8 38.28 -23.97 12.17
C THR A 8 37.72 -24.60 13.44
N PRO A 9 37.67 -25.94 13.55
CA PRO A 9 37.07 -26.64 14.69
C PRO A 9 37.65 -26.28 16.06
N ASP A 10 38.86 -25.73 16.08
CA ASP A 10 39.65 -25.49 17.32
C ASP A 10 39.19 -24.29 18.15
N HIS A 11 38.19 -23.50 17.69
CA HIS A 11 37.70 -22.31 18.40
C HIS A 11 36.19 -22.32 18.69
N ALA A 12 35.47 -23.41 18.40
CA ALA A 12 34.05 -23.52 18.70
C ALA A 12 33.85 -23.86 20.20
N THR A 13 33.14 -22.99 20.92
CA THR A 13 32.77 -23.20 22.32
C THR A 13 31.53 -24.09 22.46
N HIS A 14 30.79 -24.32 21.40
CA HIS A 14 29.52 -25.04 21.35
C HIS A 14 29.18 -25.49 19.93
N GLU A 15 28.27 -26.43 19.80
CA GLU A 15 27.66 -26.82 18.54
C GLU A 15 26.46 -25.91 18.23
N VAL A 16 26.36 -25.46 16.97
CA VAL A 16 25.20 -24.66 16.49
C VAL A 16 24.13 -25.62 15.95
N PHE A 17 22.99 -25.68 16.61
CA PHE A 17 21.85 -26.52 16.23
C PHE A 17 20.53 -25.80 16.37
N ASN A 18 19.41 -26.39 15.90
CA ASN A 18 18.05 -25.88 16.01
C ASN A 18 17.92 -24.47 15.42
N GLN A 19 18.61 -24.19 14.32
CA GLN A 19 18.51 -22.92 13.58
C GLN A 19 17.52 -23.06 12.43
N VAL A 20 16.80 -21.97 12.16
CA VAL A 20 15.84 -21.89 11.07
C VAL A 20 16.58 -21.55 9.79
N PRO A 21 16.40 -22.30 8.68
CA PRO A 21 16.99 -21.95 7.40
C PRO A 21 16.42 -20.64 6.87
N PRO A 22 17.15 -19.90 6.04
CA PRO A 22 16.61 -18.70 5.39
C PRO A 22 15.35 -19.01 4.59
N LEU A 23 14.33 -18.16 4.72
CA LEU A 23 13.16 -18.19 3.85
C LEU A 23 13.50 -17.44 2.57
N ALA A 24 13.97 -18.14 1.57
CA ALA A 24 14.40 -17.59 0.28
C ALA A 24 14.17 -18.59 -0.86
N ASN A 25 14.26 -18.10 -2.11
CA ASN A 25 14.15 -18.90 -3.33
C ASN A 25 12.79 -19.61 -3.49
N TYR A 26 11.71 -18.95 -3.06
CA TYR A 26 10.34 -19.41 -3.23
C TYR A 26 9.55 -18.46 -4.13
N ASN A 27 8.44 -18.91 -4.70
CA ASN A 27 7.57 -18.06 -5.52
C ASN A 27 6.51 -17.38 -4.65
N VAL A 28 6.69 -16.09 -4.40
CA VAL A 28 5.80 -15.28 -3.55
C VAL A 28 4.34 -15.26 -4.07
N PHE A 29 4.14 -15.30 -5.38
CA PHE A 29 2.81 -15.31 -5.98
C PHE A 29 2.17 -16.70 -5.95
N GLU A 30 2.87 -17.72 -6.46
CA GLU A 30 2.28 -19.06 -6.61
C GLU A 30 1.95 -19.73 -5.26
N GLN A 31 2.68 -19.36 -4.22
CA GLN A 31 2.47 -19.89 -2.87
C GLN A 31 1.51 -19.03 -2.02
N ASP A 32 0.87 -18.02 -2.61
CA ASP A 32 -0.27 -17.31 -2.03
C ASP A 32 -1.58 -17.76 -2.70
N ALA A 33 -2.17 -18.84 -2.18
CA ALA A 33 -3.38 -19.42 -2.75
C ALA A 33 -4.51 -18.38 -2.88
N THR A 34 -4.68 -17.52 -1.88
CA THR A 34 -5.72 -16.48 -1.86
C THR A 34 -5.52 -15.45 -2.97
N LEU A 35 -4.28 -15.03 -3.20
CA LEU A 35 -3.93 -14.11 -4.28
C LEU A 35 -4.15 -14.76 -5.65
N VAL A 36 -3.66 -15.98 -5.86
CA VAL A 36 -3.81 -16.75 -7.11
C VAL A 36 -5.28 -16.94 -7.47
N GLU A 37 -6.09 -17.39 -6.51
CA GLU A 37 -7.53 -17.60 -6.69
C GLU A 37 -8.25 -16.28 -7.01
N SER A 38 -7.90 -15.21 -6.31
CA SER A 38 -8.47 -13.89 -6.53
C SER A 38 -8.15 -13.35 -7.93
N VAL A 39 -6.91 -13.44 -8.37
CA VAL A 39 -6.46 -13.03 -9.72
C VAL A 39 -7.28 -13.75 -10.80
N ARG A 40 -7.49 -15.05 -10.64
CA ARG A 40 -8.27 -15.85 -11.58
C ARG A 40 -9.76 -15.48 -11.56
N ARG A 41 -10.35 -15.42 -10.38
CA ARG A 41 -11.77 -15.12 -10.16
C ARG A 41 -12.16 -13.74 -10.66
N GLU A 42 -11.32 -12.75 -10.42
CA GLU A 42 -11.61 -11.34 -10.74
C GLU A 42 -11.23 -10.94 -12.18
N GLY A 43 -10.91 -11.92 -13.03
CA GLY A 43 -10.73 -11.72 -14.48
C GLY A 43 -9.30 -11.36 -14.91
N ALA A 44 -8.30 -11.50 -14.03
CA ALA A 44 -6.91 -11.19 -14.32
C ALA A 44 -6.03 -12.44 -14.57
N ALA A 45 -6.63 -13.60 -14.87
CA ALA A 45 -5.91 -14.87 -15.13
C ALA A 45 -4.84 -14.75 -16.23
N TRP A 46 -5.03 -13.83 -17.18
CA TRP A 46 -4.07 -13.55 -18.25
C TRP A 46 -2.71 -13.02 -17.75
N ALA A 47 -2.65 -12.47 -16.54
CA ALA A 47 -1.43 -11.95 -15.92
C ALA A 47 -0.65 -13.00 -15.11
N THR A 48 -1.19 -14.23 -14.97
CA THR A 48 -0.60 -15.27 -14.10
C THR A 48 0.86 -15.57 -14.45
N GLY A 49 1.22 -15.66 -15.72
CA GLY A 49 2.62 -15.91 -16.14
C GLY A 49 3.58 -14.80 -15.70
N GLN A 50 3.19 -13.54 -15.89
CA GLN A 50 3.98 -12.38 -15.44
C GLN A 50 4.06 -12.32 -13.92
N LEU A 51 2.98 -12.62 -13.21
CA LEU A 51 2.94 -12.65 -11.75
C LEU A 51 3.81 -13.77 -11.18
N SER A 52 3.83 -14.94 -11.81
CA SER A 52 4.72 -16.05 -11.43
C SER A 52 6.20 -15.67 -11.59
N GLU A 53 6.55 -15.06 -12.72
CA GLU A 53 7.92 -14.57 -12.95
C GLU A 53 8.34 -13.53 -11.90
N LEU A 54 7.50 -12.54 -11.65
CA LEU A 54 7.73 -11.53 -10.61
C LEU A 54 7.80 -12.17 -9.21
N GLY A 55 6.92 -13.15 -8.91
CA GLY A 55 6.89 -13.86 -7.63
C GLY A 55 8.19 -14.62 -7.36
N ARG A 56 8.78 -15.21 -8.40
CA ARG A 56 10.09 -15.88 -8.30
C ARG A 56 11.22 -14.89 -8.02
N VAL A 57 11.20 -13.72 -8.69
CA VAL A 57 12.17 -12.66 -8.40
C VAL A 57 12.00 -12.13 -6.97
N ALA A 58 10.77 -11.87 -6.56
CA ALA A 58 10.47 -11.30 -5.23
C ALA A 58 10.89 -12.21 -4.07
N GLY A 59 10.82 -13.53 -4.25
CA GLY A 59 11.26 -14.51 -3.25
C GLY A 59 12.72 -14.94 -3.38
N SER A 60 13.49 -14.38 -4.31
CA SER A 60 14.90 -14.70 -4.48
C SER A 60 15.75 -14.13 -3.34
N GLU A 61 16.85 -14.81 -3.01
CA GLU A 61 17.84 -14.33 -2.05
C GLU A 61 18.36 -12.94 -2.41
N GLU A 62 18.56 -12.67 -3.70
CA GLU A 62 19.03 -11.38 -4.21
C GLU A 62 18.03 -10.24 -3.91
N ALA A 63 16.73 -10.43 -4.19
CA ALA A 63 15.72 -9.40 -3.94
C ALA A 63 15.50 -9.18 -2.43
N ILE A 64 15.61 -10.24 -1.63
CA ILE A 64 15.58 -10.13 -0.17
C ILE A 64 16.77 -9.29 0.30
N GLN A 65 17.99 -9.53 -0.22
CA GLN A 65 19.16 -8.73 0.12
C GLN A 65 18.99 -7.26 -0.30
N TRP A 66 18.44 -6.96 -1.50
CA TRP A 66 18.14 -5.58 -1.89
C TRP A 66 17.26 -4.87 -0.86
N SER A 67 16.30 -5.58 -0.28
CA SER A 67 15.40 -5.00 0.70
C SER A 67 16.10 -4.63 2.01
N PHE A 68 17.08 -5.41 2.45
CA PHE A 68 17.93 -5.08 3.60
C PHE A 68 18.85 -3.90 3.29
N ASP A 69 19.57 -3.95 2.18
CA ASP A 69 20.54 -2.92 1.81
C ASP A 69 19.90 -1.55 1.63
N ALA A 70 18.75 -1.48 0.94
CA ALA A 70 18.04 -0.23 0.71
C ALA A 70 17.51 0.42 2.01
N ASN A 71 17.21 -0.37 3.04
CA ASN A 71 16.73 0.13 4.33
C ASN A 71 17.85 0.39 5.35
N THR A 72 19.01 -0.26 5.19
CA THR A 72 20.20 -0.06 6.04
C THR A 72 20.98 1.18 5.59
N VAL A 73 21.18 1.33 4.27
CA VAL A 73 21.83 2.50 3.66
C VAL A 73 20.75 3.47 3.18
N THR A 74 20.34 4.36 4.06
CA THR A 74 19.25 5.31 3.80
C THR A 74 19.64 6.37 2.77
N PRO A 75 18.66 7.00 2.07
CA PRO A 75 18.91 8.06 1.10
C PRO A 75 19.66 9.26 1.69
N VAL A 76 20.55 9.86 0.91
CA VAL A 76 21.36 11.02 1.30
C VAL A 76 21.03 12.21 0.40
N LEU A 77 20.74 13.36 1.03
CA LEU A 77 20.49 14.62 0.34
C LEU A 77 21.78 15.38 0.07
N HIS A 78 21.95 15.81 -1.16
CA HIS A 78 22.99 16.76 -1.59
C HIS A 78 22.30 18.06 -2.03
N THR A 79 22.31 19.07 -1.16
CA THR A 79 21.69 20.37 -1.48
C THR A 79 22.54 21.20 -2.43
N HIS A 80 23.87 21.06 -2.34
CA HIS A 80 24.84 21.78 -3.16
C HIS A 80 25.91 20.82 -3.71
N ASP A 81 26.47 21.17 -4.85
CA ASP A 81 27.63 20.52 -5.41
C ASP A 81 28.92 21.00 -4.72
N ARG A 82 30.07 20.46 -5.15
CA ARG A 82 31.40 20.83 -4.61
C ARG A 82 31.80 22.29 -4.86
N THR A 83 31.12 23.00 -5.74
CA THR A 83 31.39 24.40 -6.09
C THR A 83 30.42 25.37 -5.42
N GLY A 84 29.46 24.87 -4.65
CA GLY A 84 28.44 25.65 -3.94
C GLY A 84 27.19 25.94 -4.78
N GLN A 85 27.05 25.35 -5.96
CA GLN A 85 25.81 25.44 -6.74
C GLN A 85 24.73 24.54 -6.15
N ARG A 86 23.51 25.07 -6.02
CA ARG A 86 22.38 24.31 -5.49
C ARG A 86 21.91 23.27 -6.51
N ILE A 87 21.84 22.00 -6.10
CA ILE A 87 21.46 20.87 -6.95
C ILE A 87 20.21 20.12 -6.46
N ASP A 88 19.96 20.08 -5.15
CA ASP A 88 18.81 19.39 -4.53
C ASP A 88 18.63 17.95 -5.05
N GLU A 89 19.67 17.16 -5.01
CA GLU A 89 19.70 15.77 -5.44
C GLU A 89 19.71 14.81 -4.25
N VAL A 90 19.10 13.64 -4.43
CA VAL A 90 19.11 12.56 -3.45
C VAL A 90 19.76 11.34 -4.08
N THR A 91 20.78 10.82 -3.41
CA THR A 91 21.42 9.55 -3.78
C THR A 91 20.81 8.40 -2.98
N PHE A 92 20.66 7.26 -3.65
CA PHE A 92 20.12 6.04 -3.09
C PHE A 92 21.14 4.91 -3.24
N HIS A 93 21.04 3.89 -2.39
CA HIS A 93 21.78 2.64 -2.58
C HIS A 93 21.38 1.96 -3.90
N SER A 94 22.30 1.22 -4.54
CA SER A 94 22.03 0.50 -5.80
C SER A 94 20.83 -0.46 -5.70
N ALA A 95 20.62 -1.08 -4.54
CA ALA A 95 19.49 -1.93 -4.24
C ALA A 95 18.13 -1.23 -4.41
N TRP A 96 18.01 0.05 -4.02
CA TRP A 96 16.83 0.87 -4.29
C TRP A 96 16.50 0.94 -5.79
N HIS A 97 17.53 1.18 -6.60
CA HIS A 97 17.36 1.25 -8.05
C HIS A 97 16.99 -0.10 -8.66
N SER A 98 17.49 -1.21 -8.08
CA SER A 98 17.10 -2.57 -8.49
C SER A 98 15.64 -2.86 -8.17
N LEU A 99 15.16 -2.53 -6.97
CA LEU A 99 13.76 -2.65 -6.57
C LEU A 99 12.83 -1.84 -7.49
N LEU A 100 13.15 -0.57 -7.74
CA LEU A 100 12.35 0.27 -8.65
C LEU A 100 12.33 -0.26 -10.08
N ARG A 101 13.48 -0.69 -10.60
CA ARG A 101 13.59 -1.24 -11.95
C ARG A 101 12.73 -2.49 -12.10
N THR A 102 12.80 -3.41 -11.15
CA THR A 102 11.99 -4.63 -11.13
C THR A 102 10.50 -4.31 -11.14
N SER A 103 10.06 -3.40 -10.27
CA SER A 103 8.65 -3.04 -10.13
C SER A 103 8.11 -2.24 -11.33
N ILE A 104 8.91 -1.32 -11.89
CA ILE A 104 8.55 -0.56 -13.09
C ILE A 104 8.46 -1.47 -14.31
N ASN A 105 9.44 -2.34 -14.51
CA ASN A 105 9.44 -3.31 -15.62
C ASN A 105 8.23 -4.27 -15.53
N ALA A 106 7.82 -4.65 -14.32
CA ALA A 106 6.61 -5.42 -14.07
C ALA A 106 5.31 -4.61 -14.23
N GLY A 107 5.38 -3.31 -14.47
CA GLY A 107 4.22 -2.46 -14.67
C GLY A 107 3.42 -2.13 -13.39
N ALA A 108 4.04 -2.20 -12.23
CA ALA A 108 3.39 -1.91 -10.94
C ALA A 108 2.72 -0.53 -10.87
N HIS A 109 3.18 0.44 -11.67
CA HIS A 109 2.62 1.78 -11.82
C HIS A 109 1.71 1.94 -13.05
N ALA A 110 1.83 1.09 -14.08
CA ALA A 110 1.30 1.37 -15.41
C ALA A 110 0.35 0.30 -15.98
N LEU A 111 0.40 -0.92 -15.47
CA LEU A 111 -0.28 -2.07 -16.09
C LEU A 111 -1.78 -1.83 -16.35
N SER A 112 -2.50 -1.24 -15.39
CA SER A 112 -3.92 -0.94 -15.55
C SER A 112 -4.22 0.16 -16.58
N TRP A 113 -3.25 1.02 -16.88
CA TRP A 113 -3.41 2.10 -17.87
C TRP A 113 -3.05 1.65 -19.29
N ARG A 114 -2.15 0.67 -19.41
CA ARG A 114 -1.66 0.12 -20.68
C ARG A 114 -2.46 -1.06 -21.19
N ALA A 115 -3.00 -1.88 -20.28
CA ALA A 115 -3.74 -3.07 -20.68
C ALA A 115 -5.19 -2.75 -21.05
N GLU A 116 -5.59 -3.09 -22.26
CA GLU A 116 -6.98 -2.98 -22.74
C GLU A 116 -7.72 -4.31 -22.53
N ARG A 117 -7.68 -4.85 -21.30
CA ARG A 117 -8.25 -6.16 -20.94
C ARG A 117 -9.07 -6.07 -19.66
N PRO A 118 -10.15 -6.84 -19.52
CA PRO A 118 -10.84 -7.00 -18.23
C PRO A 118 -9.86 -7.47 -17.14
N GLY A 119 -10.06 -7.01 -15.91
CA GLY A 119 -9.20 -7.36 -14.78
C GLY A 119 -7.85 -6.63 -14.74
N ARG A 120 -7.67 -5.57 -15.53
CA ARG A 120 -6.40 -4.80 -15.59
C ARG A 120 -5.99 -4.17 -14.26
N HIS A 121 -6.96 -3.67 -13.48
CA HIS A 121 -6.68 -3.14 -12.14
C HIS A 121 -6.41 -4.24 -11.12
N VAL A 122 -7.05 -5.40 -11.26
CA VAL A 122 -6.75 -6.58 -10.44
C VAL A 122 -5.34 -7.10 -10.73
N ALA A 123 -4.96 -7.22 -12.01
CA ALA A 123 -3.60 -7.61 -12.39
C ALA A 123 -2.56 -6.64 -11.84
N ARG A 124 -2.79 -5.32 -11.97
CA ARG A 124 -1.91 -4.28 -11.40
C ARG A 124 -1.85 -4.37 -9.87
N ALA A 125 -2.97 -4.58 -9.21
CA ALA A 125 -3.04 -4.73 -7.76
C ALA A 125 -2.22 -5.94 -7.29
N ALA A 126 -2.31 -7.07 -7.99
CA ALA A 126 -1.51 -8.26 -7.70
C ALA A 126 -0.01 -8.02 -7.92
N VAL A 127 0.38 -7.32 -9.01
CA VAL A 127 1.79 -6.90 -9.22
C VAL A 127 2.27 -6.02 -8.06
N PHE A 128 1.49 -5.01 -7.66
CA PHE A 128 1.83 -4.12 -6.55
C PHE A 128 1.91 -4.85 -5.20
N TYR A 129 1.03 -5.83 -4.98
CA TYR A 129 1.04 -6.69 -3.80
C TYR A 129 2.35 -7.50 -3.71
N VAL A 130 2.78 -8.12 -4.81
CA VAL A 130 4.05 -8.87 -4.86
C VAL A 130 5.25 -7.91 -4.66
N CYS A 131 5.25 -6.74 -5.31
CA CYS A 131 6.28 -5.72 -5.10
C CYS A 131 6.36 -5.25 -3.65
N SER A 132 5.20 -5.08 -2.98
CA SER A 132 5.13 -4.65 -1.58
C SER A 132 5.70 -5.71 -0.61
N GLN A 133 5.68 -6.99 -0.98
CA GLN A 133 6.34 -8.04 -0.20
C GLN A 133 7.87 -8.01 -0.35
N MET A 134 8.40 -7.58 -1.51
CA MET A 134 9.84 -7.35 -1.62
C MET A 134 10.30 -6.24 -0.67
N GLU A 135 9.68 -5.05 -0.77
CA GLU A 135 10.04 -3.91 0.05
C GLU A 135 8.97 -2.81 -0.05
N GLY A 136 8.59 -2.20 1.07
CA GLY A 136 7.48 -1.24 1.10
C GLY A 136 7.86 0.17 0.62
N GLY A 137 9.08 0.63 0.88
CA GLY A 137 9.46 2.03 0.65
C GLY A 137 9.51 2.42 -0.83
N HIS A 138 10.06 1.57 -1.70
CA HIS A 138 10.11 1.84 -3.14
C HIS A 138 8.72 1.82 -3.80
N CYS A 139 7.73 1.24 -3.15
CA CYS A 139 6.34 1.24 -3.61
C CYS A 139 5.68 2.63 -3.55
N CYS A 140 6.21 3.56 -2.74
CA CYS A 140 5.65 4.90 -2.61
C CYS A 140 5.66 5.69 -3.93
N PRO A 141 6.79 5.92 -4.63
CA PRO A 141 6.77 6.56 -5.95
C PRO A 141 6.02 5.76 -7.01
N ILE A 142 5.99 4.43 -6.93
CA ILE A 142 5.19 3.56 -7.81
C ILE A 142 3.69 3.89 -7.66
N SER A 143 3.19 3.97 -6.44
CA SER A 143 1.80 4.31 -6.14
C SER A 143 1.43 5.71 -6.63
N MET A 144 2.27 6.72 -6.37
CA MET A 144 2.02 8.09 -6.81
C MET A 144 2.04 8.20 -8.35
N THR A 145 2.99 7.52 -9.02
CA THR A 145 3.07 7.49 -10.49
C THR A 145 1.84 6.83 -11.12
N HIS A 146 1.33 5.76 -10.50
CA HIS A 146 0.07 5.14 -10.91
C HIS A 146 -1.11 6.11 -10.79
N ALA A 147 -1.21 6.74 -9.65
CA ALA A 147 -2.38 7.51 -9.25
C ALA A 147 -2.48 8.89 -9.94
N VAL A 148 -1.38 9.45 -10.47
CA VAL A 148 -1.39 10.73 -11.19
C VAL A 148 -2.08 10.65 -12.53
N VAL A 149 -2.06 9.51 -13.21
CA VAL A 149 -2.56 9.33 -14.59
C VAL A 149 -4.03 9.76 -14.75
N PRO A 150 -5.00 9.28 -13.95
CA PRO A 150 -6.40 9.68 -14.11
C PRO A 150 -6.62 11.19 -13.89
N VAL A 151 -5.81 11.83 -13.05
CA VAL A 151 -5.88 13.28 -12.84
C VAL A 151 -5.44 14.02 -14.10
N LEU A 152 -4.35 13.59 -14.74
CA LEU A 152 -3.88 14.23 -15.98
C LEU A 152 -4.84 14.00 -17.16
N ARG A 153 -5.51 12.86 -17.22
CA ARG A 153 -6.53 12.56 -18.25
C ARG A 153 -7.71 13.51 -18.24
N THR A 154 -7.94 14.24 -17.15
CA THR A 154 -8.94 15.32 -17.11
C THR A 154 -8.55 16.52 -17.99
N GLN A 155 -7.29 16.61 -18.43
CA GLN A 155 -6.75 17.63 -19.34
C GLN A 155 -5.97 16.96 -20.48
N PRO A 156 -6.60 16.76 -21.65
CA PRO A 156 -6.04 15.98 -22.76
C PRO A 156 -4.64 16.41 -23.22
N LEU A 157 -4.34 17.71 -23.21
CA LEU A 157 -3.01 18.21 -23.60
C LEU A 157 -1.92 17.82 -22.61
N LEU A 158 -2.20 17.88 -21.31
CA LEU A 158 -1.26 17.41 -20.27
C LEU A 158 -1.10 15.89 -20.33
N ALA A 159 -2.20 15.16 -20.50
CA ALA A 159 -2.15 13.72 -20.64
C ALA A 159 -1.32 13.30 -21.86
N ALA A 160 -1.53 13.90 -23.02
CA ALA A 160 -0.77 13.60 -24.23
C ALA A 160 0.74 13.81 -24.06
N THR A 161 1.13 14.81 -23.26
CA THR A 161 2.54 15.13 -23.00
C THR A 161 3.18 14.16 -22.00
N TRP A 162 2.50 13.85 -20.89
CA TRP A 162 3.12 13.22 -19.74
C TRP A 162 2.79 11.72 -19.58
N GLU A 163 1.59 11.29 -19.96
CA GLU A 163 1.14 9.91 -19.74
C GLU A 163 2.01 8.86 -20.46
N PRO A 164 2.50 9.05 -21.70
CA PRO A 164 3.38 8.07 -22.35
C PRO A 164 4.65 7.79 -21.55
N LEU A 165 5.23 8.82 -20.93
CA LEU A 165 6.43 8.71 -20.09
C LEU A 165 6.10 8.11 -18.71
N LEU A 166 4.99 8.53 -18.09
CA LEU A 166 4.51 8.02 -16.79
C LEU A 166 4.09 6.55 -16.83
N THR A 167 3.69 6.06 -18.00
CA THR A 167 3.29 4.66 -18.18
C THR A 167 4.36 3.81 -18.86
N SER A 168 5.55 4.36 -19.10
CA SER A 168 6.69 3.63 -19.64
C SER A 168 7.15 2.53 -18.68
N LEU A 169 7.47 1.35 -19.20
CA LEU A 169 8.01 0.25 -18.43
C LEU A 169 9.53 0.33 -18.24
N THR A 170 10.13 1.45 -18.58
CA THR A 170 11.57 1.69 -18.45
C THR A 170 11.85 2.58 -17.26
N TYR A 171 12.61 2.07 -16.28
CA TYR A 171 13.12 2.89 -15.18
C TYR A 171 14.33 3.67 -15.64
N ASP A 172 14.20 4.99 -15.69
CA ASP A 172 15.22 5.93 -16.15
C ASP A 172 15.53 6.96 -15.05
N PRO A 173 16.49 6.66 -14.15
CA PRO A 173 16.83 7.55 -13.03
C PRO A 173 17.61 8.78 -13.49
N GLY A 174 17.72 9.73 -12.57
CA GLY A 174 18.44 10.98 -12.77
C GLY A 174 17.56 12.11 -13.27
N LEU A 175 17.95 13.32 -12.91
CA LEU A 175 17.22 14.55 -13.19
C LEU A 175 17.70 15.12 -14.54
N ARG A 176 16.85 14.96 -15.56
CA ARG A 176 17.05 15.47 -16.93
C ARG A 176 15.73 16.00 -17.47
N PRO A 177 15.76 16.82 -18.55
CA PRO A 177 14.54 17.20 -19.24
C PRO A 177 13.70 15.98 -19.61
N PRO A 178 12.36 16.00 -19.39
CA PRO A 178 11.51 14.84 -19.66
C PRO A 178 11.60 14.31 -21.10
N GLN A 179 11.88 15.20 -22.06
CA GLN A 179 12.02 14.85 -23.48
C GLN A 179 13.25 13.98 -23.77
N GLU A 180 14.21 13.94 -22.86
CA GLU A 180 15.44 13.13 -22.94
C GLU A 180 15.32 11.82 -22.17
N LYS A 181 14.15 11.54 -21.55
CA LYS A 181 13.94 10.37 -20.70
C LYS A 181 13.08 9.31 -21.39
N LEU A 182 13.37 8.06 -21.08
CA LEU A 182 12.60 6.90 -21.55
C LEU A 182 11.40 6.59 -20.66
N GLY A 183 11.40 7.09 -19.43
CA GLY A 183 10.32 6.95 -18.45
C GLY A 183 10.53 7.93 -17.29
N ILE A 184 9.44 8.33 -16.68
CA ILE A 184 9.43 9.27 -15.56
C ILE A 184 8.58 8.74 -14.41
N ILE A 185 8.85 9.24 -13.21
CA ILE A 185 8.05 8.98 -12.00
C ILE A 185 7.47 10.26 -11.43
N ALA A 186 6.33 10.12 -10.77
CA ALA A 186 5.61 11.23 -10.18
C ALA A 186 5.59 11.17 -8.65
N GLY A 187 5.54 12.35 -8.04
CA GLY A 187 5.29 12.54 -6.62
C GLY A 187 4.03 13.36 -6.36
N MET A 188 3.71 13.56 -5.09
CA MET A 188 2.68 14.51 -4.69
C MET A 188 3.08 15.25 -3.41
N GLY A 189 2.63 16.52 -3.28
CA GLY A 189 2.88 17.34 -2.11
C GLY A 189 1.60 18.09 -1.70
N MET A 190 0.92 17.60 -0.64
CA MET A 190 -0.29 18.23 -0.13
C MET A 190 -0.11 18.85 1.25
N THR A 191 0.56 18.15 2.16
CA THR A 191 0.72 18.52 3.56
C THR A 191 1.68 19.70 3.72
N GLU A 192 1.29 20.68 4.53
CA GLU A 192 2.14 21.77 4.98
C GLU A 192 2.44 21.67 6.49
N LYS A 193 3.28 22.56 7.04
CA LYS A 193 3.69 22.49 8.46
C LYS A 193 2.53 22.51 9.44
N GLN A 194 1.45 23.25 9.13
CA GLN A 194 0.25 23.36 9.96
C GLN A 194 -0.66 22.12 9.91
N GLY A 195 -0.45 21.18 8.98
CA GLY A 195 -1.17 19.91 8.92
C GLY A 195 -1.51 19.43 7.52
N GLY A 196 -1.97 18.16 7.43
CA GLY A 196 -2.35 17.50 6.18
C GLY A 196 -3.80 17.04 6.12
N SER A 197 -4.48 16.92 7.26
CA SER A 197 -5.89 16.50 7.30
C SER A 197 -6.83 17.60 6.78
N ASP A 198 -6.52 18.86 7.04
CA ASP A 198 -7.22 20.03 6.51
C ASP A 198 -6.37 20.76 5.48
N VAL A 199 -6.29 20.20 4.28
CA VAL A 199 -5.53 20.81 3.17
C VAL A 199 -6.10 22.16 2.70
N ARG A 200 -7.32 22.53 3.11
CA ARG A 200 -7.90 23.86 2.77
C ARG A 200 -7.20 24.98 3.53
N ALA A 201 -6.58 24.67 4.65
CA ALA A 201 -5.75 25.57 5.43
C ALA A 201 -4.34 25.78 4.86
N ASN A 202 -4.02 25.22 3.69
CA ASN A 202 -2.74 25.43 3.02
C ASN A 202 -2.51 26.91 2.72
N THR A 203 -1.25 27.34 2.90
CA THR A 203 -0.83 28.74 2.76
C THR A 203 0.07 28.99 1.55
N THR A 204 0.60 27.95 0.91
CA THR A 204 1.35 28.07 -0.34
C THR A 204 0.53 28.83 -1.38
N GLN A 205 1.10 29.91 -1.94
CA GLN A 205 0.46 30.79 -2.91
C GLN A 205 0.82 30.41 -4.35
N ALA A 206 -0.12 30.58 -5.26
CA ALA A 206 0.07 30.41 -6.69
C ALA A 206 -0.38 31.68 -7.43
N ILE A 207 0.54 32.31 -8.15
CA ILE A 207 0.29 33.54 -8.90
C ILE A 207 0.39 33.23 -10.39
N PRO A 208 -0.65 33.60 -11.21
CA PRO A 208 -0.61 33.37 -12.66
C PRO A 208 0.51 34.18 -13.31
N VAL A 209 1.14 33.60 -14.33
CA VAL A 209 2.22 34.25 -15.08
C VAL A 209 1.68 34.77 -16.41
N SER A 210 1.82 36.09 -16.65
CA SER A 210 1.43 36.70 -17.91
C SER A 210 2.42 36.31 -19.03
N GLY A 211 1.91 35.93 -20.18
CA GLY A 211 2.74 35.63 -21.37
C GLY A 211 3.27 34.19 -21.49
N GLU A 212 3.11 33.34 -20.47
CA GLU A 212 3.52 31.93 -20.50
C GLU A 212 2.33 30.96 -20.70
N GLY A 213 1.18 31.47 -21.13
CA GLY A 213 -0.06 30.71 -21.30
C GLY A 213 -0.99 30.78 -20.07
N GLU A 214 -2.29 30.51 -20.28
CA GLU A 214 -3.32 30.64 -19.25
C GLU A 214 -3.18 29.65 -18.06
N GLN A 215 -2.32 28.63 -18.20
CA GLN A 215 -2.15 27.59 -17.19
C GLN A 215 -0.86 27.73 -16.38
N ALA A 216 0.03 28.67 -16.71
CA ALA A 216 1.31 28.85 -16.02
C ALA A 216 1.17 29.69 -14.76
N TYR A 217 1.77 29.22 -13.67
CA TYR A 217 1.78 29.85 -12.35
C TYR A 217 3.16 29.81 -11.72
N ARG A 218 3.41 30.75 -10.80
CA ARG A 218 4.57 30.72 -9.89
C ARG A 218 4.09 30.40 -8.48
N LEU A 219 4.68 29.36 -7.87
CA LEU A 219 4.37 28.93 -6.52
C LEU A 219 5.38 29.50 -5.53
N THR A 220 4.89 30.00 -4.38
CA THR A 220 5.71 30.42 -3.23
C THR A 220 5.11 29.84 -1.95
N GLY A 221 5.91 29.10 -1.20
CA GLY A 221 5.48 28.45 0.03
C GLY A 221 6.28 27.18 0.33
N HIS A 222 5.62 26.16 0.88
CA HIS A 222 6.33 24.95 1.32
C HIS A 222 5.44 23.71 1.32
N LYS A 223 6.09 22.52 1.37
CA LYS A 223 5.46 21.25 1.72
C LYS A 223 6.27 20.53 2.79
N TRP A 224 5.56 19.88 3.73
CA TRP A 224 6.15 19.31 4.93
C TRP A 224 6.47 17.81 4.82
N PHE A 225 5.72 17.09 3.98
CA PHE A 225 5.98 15.71 3.59
C PHE A 225 5.86 15.59 2.07
N CYS A 226 6.99 15.67 1.39
CA CYS A 226 7.09 15.47 -0.04
C CYS A 226 7.95 14.23 -0.28
N SER A 227 7.29 13.09 -0.46
CA SER A 227 7.95 11.81 -0.67
C SER A 227 8.52 11.70 -2.06
N ALA A 228 9.59 10.89 -2.20
CA ALA A 228 10.28 10.64 -3.44
C ALA A 228 10.69 11.94 -4.17
N PRO A 229 11.49 12.83 -3.52
CA PRO A 229 11.84 14.14 -4.09
C PRO A 229 12.66 14.06 -5.38
N MET A 230 13.17 12.87 -5.74
CA MET A 230 13.81 12.58 -7.02
C MET A 230 12.81 12.39 -8.18
N SER A 231 11.50 12.37 -7.91
CA SER A 231 10.47 12.27 -8.96
C SER A 231 10.57 13.42 -9.96
N ASP A 232 10.25 13.15 -11.22
CA ASP A 232 10.39 14.11 -12.31
C ASP A 232 9.34 15.21 -12.28
N LEU A 233 8.15 14.90 -11.73
CA LEU A 233 7.06 15.84 -11.53
C LEU A 233 6.29 15.58 -10.24
N PHE A 234 5.55 16.58 -9.80
CA PHE A 234 4.68 16.51 -8.62
C PHE A 234 3.30 17.09 -8.90
N LEU A 235 2.25 16.48 -8.31
CA LEU A 235 1.00 17.19 -8.09
C LEU A 235 1.02 17.84 -6.72
N VAL A 236 0.73 19.16 -6.68
CA VAL A 236 0.73 19.96 -5.46
C VAL A 236 -0.53 20.80 -5.35
N LEU A 237 -0.92 21.15 -4.12
CA LEU A 237 -2.02 22.09 -3.86
C LEU A 237 -1.47 23.44 -3.43
N ALA A 238 -1.99 24.53 -3.99
CA ALA A 238 -1.65 25.91 -3.62
C ALA A 238 -2.87 26.82 -3.75
N GLN A 239 -2.87 27.95 -3.03
CA GLN A 239 -3.91 28.98 -3.08
C GLN A 239 -3.69 29.85 -4.32
N ALA A 240 -4.57 29.75 -5.28
CA ALA A 240 -4.68 30.62 -6.44
C ALA A 240 -5.73 31.73 -6.18
N PRO A 241 -5.88 32.73 -7.05
CA PRO A 241 -6.85 33.81 -6.84
C PRO A 241 -8.29 33.35 -6.57
N ARG A 242 -8.74 32.22 -7.14
CA ARG A 242 -10.08 31.66 -6.90
C ARG A 242 -10.13 30.58 -5.84
N GLY A 243 -9.03 30.35 -5.11
CA GLY A 243 -8.91 29.39 -4.02
C GLY A 243 -7.99 28.21 -4.30
N LEU A 244 -8.05 27.21 -3.43
CA LEU A 244 -7.15 26.06 -3.44
C LEU A 244 -7.24 25.29 -4.77
N THR A 245 -6.14 25.19 -5.47
CA THR A 245 -6.01 24.68 -6.83
C THR A 245 -4.93 23.62 -6.92
N CYS A 246 -5.08 22.66 -7.85
CA CYS A 246 -4.08 21.62 -8.12
C CYS A 246 -3.13 22.08 -9.22
N PHE A 247 -1.83 21.78 -9.03
CA PHE A 247 -0.78 22.15 -9.97
C PHE A 247 0.11 20.96 -10.26
N LEU A 248 0.53 20.81 -11.53
CA LEU A 248 1.60 19.96 -11.98
C LEU A 248 2.90 20.77 -11.93
N LEU A 249 3.86 20.31 -11.14
CA LEU A 249 5.15 20.94 -10.91
C LEU A 249 6.26 20.02 -11.42
N PRO A 250 6.89 20.30 -12.58
CA PRO A 250 8.04 19.54 -13.05
C PRO A 250 9.31 19.95 -12.33
N ARG A 251 10.25 19.01 -12.13
CA ARG A 251 11.57 19.29 -11.55
C ARG A 251 12.53 19.93 -12.55
N MET A 252 12.36 19.63 -13.83
CA MET A 252 13.08 20.27 -14.94
C MET A 252 12.11 21.07 -15.80
N LEU A 253 12.50 22.27 -16.16
CA LEU A 253 11.75 23.15 -17.05
C LEU A 253 11.94 22.75 -18.51
N PRO A 254 11.04 23.17 -19.43
CA PRO A 254 11.18 22.87 -20.85
C PRO A 254 12.47 23.37 -21.50
N ASP A 255 13.08 24.42 -20.97
CA ASP A 255 14.37 24.98 -21.39
C ASP A 255 15.59 24.22 -20.86
N GLY A 256 15.38 23.14 -20.12
CA GLY A 256 16.46 22.32 -19.53
C GLY A 256 17.00 22.85 -18.20
N MET A 257 16.45 23.94 -17.67
CA MET A 257 16.84 24.44 -16.35
C MET A 257 16.14 23.68 -15.22
N ARG A 258 16.80 23.62 -14.06
CA ARG A 258 16.18 23.08 -12.85
C ARG A 258 15.10 24.04 -12.34
N ASN A 259 13.93 23.51 -12.06
CA ASN A 259 12.89 24.27 -11.39
C ASN A 259 13.27 24.53 -9.92
N ARG A 260 12.77 25.60 -9.33
CA ARG A 260 13.09 26.00 -7.94
C ARG A 260 12.33 25.19 -6.90
N PHE A 261 12.61 23.89 -6.86
CA PHE A 261 12.11 22.91 -5.89
C PHE A 261 13.20 22.68 -4.85
N LEU A 262 13.14 23.44 -3.74
CA LEU A 262 14.24 23.58 -2.81
C LEU A 262 14.11 22.59 -1.65
N ILE A 263 14.85 21.50 -1.69
CA ILE A 263 14.82 20.48 -0.64
C ILE A 263 15.59 21.01 0.58
N GLN A 264 14.92 21.06 1.74
CA GLN A 264 15.50 21.56 2.98
C GLN A 264 16.19 20.46 3.78
N ARG A 265 15.52 19.31 3.92
CA ARG A 265 16.07 18.10 4.58
C ARG A 265 15.25 16.88 4.24
N LEU A 266 15.79 15.69 4.53
CA LEU A 266 15.05 14.44 4.57
C LEU A 266 14.57 14.15 5.99
N LYS A 267 13.42 13.49 6.11
CA LYS A 267 12.88 13.04 7.40
C LYS A 267 13.60 11.78 7.88
N ASP A 268 14.02 11.75 9.13
CA ASP A 268 14.35 10.52 9.84
C ASP A 268 13.05 9.86 10.31
N LYS A 269 12.78 8.64 9.87
CA LYS A 269 11.47 7.99 10.00
C LYS A 269 11.58 6.65 10.72
N LEU A 270 10.49 6.23 11.36
CA LEU A 270 10.36 4.92 12.00
C LEU A 270 10.56 3.79 10.98
N GLY A 271 9.81 3.81 9.88
CA GLY A 271 9.84 2.87 8.77
C GLY A 271 9.89 3.58 7.42
N ASN A 272 9.75 2.85 6.32
CA ASN A 272 9.84 3.39 4.96
C ASN A 272 11.19 4.12 4.73
N ARG A 273 12.26 3.55 5.30
CA ARG A 273 13.57 4.22 5.37
C ARG A 273 14.26 4.28 4.01
N SER A 274 14.03 3.30 3.17
CA SER A 274 14.54 3.26 1.80
C SER A 274 13.98 4.40 0.94
N ASN A 275 12.77 4.89 1.24
CA ASN A 275 12.14 6.01 0.55
C ASN A 275 12.56 7.34 1.19
N ALA A 276 13.04 8.29 0.39
CA ALA A 276 13.27 9.65 0.84
C ALA A 276 11.92 10.37 1.02
N SER A 277 11.74 11.03 2.17
CA SER A 277 10.62 11.95 2.42
C SER A 277 11.17 13.29 2.84
N SER A 278 10.85 14.35 2.10
CA SER A 278 11.51 15.65 2.22
C SER A 278 10.58 16.76 2.70
N GLU A 279 11.21 17.79 3.28
CA GLU A 279 10.64 19.12 3.42
C GLU A 279 11.12 19.95 2.24
N VAL A 280 10.18 20.61 1.55
CA VAL A 280 10.50 21.42 0.37
C VAL A 280 9.95 22.82 0.50
N GLU A 281 10.67 23.78 -0.08
CA GLU A 281 10.21 25.16 -0.24
C GLU A 281 10.11 25.50 -1.73
N PHE A 282 9.12 26.31 -2.03
CA PHE A 282 8.86 26.85 -3.35
C PHE A 282 9.16 28.35 -3.32
N ASP A 283 10.02 28.78 -4.22
CA ASP A 283 10.37 30.20 -4.39
C ASP A 283 10.22 30.56 -5.87
N GLN A 284 9.08 31.12 -6.22
CA GLN A 284 8.70 31.41 -7.62
C GLN A 284 8.80 30.17 -8.51
N THR A 285 8.45 29.00 -7.95
CA THR A 285 8.54 27.69 -8.61
C THR A 285 7.49 27.61 -9.71
N TRP A 286 7.91 27.33 -10.93
CA TRP A 286 7.01 27.22 -12.08
C TRP A 286 6.15 25.95 -11.99
N ALA A 287 4.86 26.11 -12.32
CA ALA A 287 3.91 25.00 -12.32
C ALA A 287 2.76 25.27 -13.32
N LEU A 288 2.12 24.18 -13.75
CA LEU A 288 0.93 24.22 -14.60
C LEU A 288 -0.31 23.89 -13.78
N ARG A 289 -1.36 24.68 -13.94
CA ARG A 289 -2.66 24.40 -13.32
C ARG A 289 -3.27 23.13 -13.91
N VAL A 290 -3.78 22.27 -13.04
CA VAL A 290 -4.53 21.05 -13.39
C VAL A 290 -5.98 21.21 -12.92
N GLY A 291 -6.92 21.05 -13.84
CA GLY A 291 -8.35 21.25 -13.57
C GLY A 291 -8.75 22.72 -13.42
N GLU A 292 -9.90 22.94 -12.79
CA GLU A 292 -10.45 24.28 -12.56
C GLU A 292 -9.80 24.95 -11.35
N GLU A 293 -9.54 26.24 -11.46
CA GLU A 293 -9.06 27.05 -10.34
C GLU A 293 -10.08 27.08 -9.19
N GLY A 294 -9.62 26.92 -7.95
CA GLY A 294 -10.46 26.79 -6.75
C GLY A 294 -11.07 25.39 -6.53
N ARG A 295 -10.80 24.43 -7.42
CA ARG A 295 -11.32 23.06 -7.34
C ARG A 295 -10.23 22.02 -7.01
N GLY A 296 -9.10 22.42 -6.47
CA GLY A 296 -7.91 21.57 -6.28
C GLY A 296 -8.17 20.25 -5.53
N VAL A 297 -8.95 20.28 -4.45
CA VAL A 297 -9.29 19.05 -3.71
C VAL A 297 -10.11 18.09 -4.58
N ARG A 298 -11.07 18.62 -5.37
CA ARG A 298 -11.87 17.79 -6.28
C ARG A 298 -11.01 17.17 -7.38
N THR A 299 -10.04 17.91 -7.88
CA THR A 299 -9.12 17.46 -8.92
C THR A 299 -8.20 16.34 -8.43
N ILE A 300 -7.60 16.50 -7.23
CA ILE A 300 -6.61 15.55 -6.72
C ILE A 300 -7.23 14.31 -6.02
N ILE A 301 -8.54 14.32 -5.75
CA ILE A 301 -9.19 13.25 -4.97
C ILE A 301 -9.12 11.88 -5.66
N ASP A 302 -9.12 11.85 -6.99
CA ASP A 302 -8.98 10.60 -7.73
C ASP A 302 -7.60 9.99 -7.51
N MET A 303 -6.54 10.81 -7.49
CA MET A 303 -5.21 10.36 -7.09
C MET A 303 -5.22 9.75 -5.68
N VAL A 304 -5.83 10.45 -4.71
CA VAL A 304 -5.93 9.99 -3.33
C VAL A 304 -6.70 8.66 -3.20
N ASN A 305 -7.74 8.45 -4.00
CA ASN A 305 -8.49 7.19 -3.97
C ASN A 305 -7.66 6.00 -4.44
N TYR A 306 -6.82 6.16 -5.47
CA TYR A 306 -5.90 5.11 -5.91
C TYR A 306 -4.78 4.86 -4.90
N THR A 307 -4.17 5.88 -4.33
CA THR A 307 -3.15 5.70 -3.30
C THR A 307 -3.71 5.10 -2.01
N ARG A 308 -4.97 5.36 -1.66
CA ARG A 308 -5.68 4.68 -0.57
C ARG A 308 -5.87 3.19 -0.82
N LEU A 309 -6.24 2.81 -2.05
CA LEU A 309 -6.32 1.40 -2.43
C LEU A 309 -4.94 0.73 -2.30
N ASP A 310 -3.88 1.41 -2.73
CA ASP A 310 -2.53 0.91 -2.57
C ASP A 310 -2.11 0.74 -1.10
N CYS A 311 -2.62 1.58 -0.18
CA CYS A 311 -2.45 1.36 1.26
C CYS A 311 -3.14 0.07 1.74
N VAL A 312 -4.32 -0.27 1.20
CA VAL A 312 -5.00 -1.55 1.50
C VAL A 312 -4.17 -2.72 1.00
N ILE A 313 -3.74 -2.66 -0.26
CA ILE A 313 -2.96 -3.72 -0.92
C ILE A 313 -1.61 -3.92 -0.20
N GLY A 314 -0.86 -2.84 0.05
CA GLY A 314 0.43 -2.90 0.74
C GLY A 314 0.32 -3.40 2.19
N SER A 315 -0.77 -3.06 2.89
CA SER A 315 -1.00 -3.59 4.25
C SER A 315 -1.32 -5.09 4.22
N ALA A 316 -2.14 -5.55 3.29
CA ALA A 316 -2.43 -6.97 3.11
C ALA A 316 -1.17 -7.76 2.73
N ALA A 317 -0.34 -7.20 1.82
CA ALA A 317 0.95 -7.77 1.44
C ALA A 317 1.92 -7.88 2.63
N GLY A 318 1.99 -6.84 3.47
CA GLY A 318 2.81 -6.85 4.69
C GLY A 318 2.34 -7.89 5.71
N MET A 319 1.02 -8.07 5.88
CA MET A 319 0.46 -9.14 6.71
C MET A 319 0.84 -10.53 6.18
N ARG A 320 0.75 -10.74 4.87
CA ARG A 320 1.14 -12.02 4.25
C ARG A 320 2.62 -12.31 4.48
N GLN A 321 3.50 -11.33 4.27
CA GLN A 321 4.94 -11.49 4.48
C GLN A 321 5.27 -11.79 5.94
N ALA A 322 4.62 -11.12 6.90
CA ALA A 322 4.79 -11.36 8.32
C ALA A 322 4.32 -12.77 8.73
N LEU A 323 3.13 -13.19 8.25
CA LEU A 323 2.60 -14.54 8.47
C LEU A 323 3.53 -15.62 7.94
N VAL A 324 3.98 -15.49 6.69
CA VAL A 324 4.84 -16.49 6.04
C VAL A 324 6.16 -16.64 6.79
N THR A 325 6.74 -15.53 7.23
CA THR A 325 7.97 -15.53 8.02
C THR A 325 7.78 -16.22 9.38
N ALA A 326 6.67 -15.92 10.07
CA ALA A 326 6.34 -16.56 11.36
C ALA A 326 6.06 -18.06 11.21
N ALA A 327 5.29 -18.45 10.19
CA ALA A 327 4.96 -19.84 9.91
C ALA A 327 6.21 -20.66 9.52
N HIS A 328 7.08 -20.09 8.68
CA HIS A 328 8.35 -20.72 8.32
C HIS A 328 9.23 -20.91 9.55
N HIS A 329 9.37 -19.90 10.40
CA HIS A 329 10.12 -20.01 11.64
C HIS A 329 9.56 -21.13 12.54
N ALA A 330 8.26 -21.15 12.75
CA ALA A 330 7.60 -22.15 13.60
C ALA A 330 7.71 -23.58 13.06
N ALA A 331 7.81 -23.75 11.74
CA ALA A 331 7.95 -25.04 11.08
C ALA A 331 9.37 -25.65 11.21
N HIS A 332 10.38 -24.83 11.57
CA HIS A 332 11.77 -25.29 11.65
C HIS A 332 12.39 -25.15 13.05
N ARG A 333 11.81 -24.33 13.92
CA ARG A 333 12.29 -24.09 15.28
C ARG A 333 11.66 -25.06 16.27
N GLN A 334 12.46 -25.68 17.12
CA GLN A 334 11.98 -26.56 18.20
C GLN A 334 12.07 -25.88 19.57
N ALA A 335 11.11 -26.17 20.43
CA ALA A 335 11.12 -25.86 21.86
C ALA A 335 10.37 -26.98 22.61
N PHE A 336 10.85 -27.32 23.80
CA PHE A 336 10.27 -28.40 24.63
C PHE A 336 10.18 -29.74 23.90
N GLY A 337 11.13 -30.03 22.99
CA GLY A 337 11.20 -31.27 22.23
C GLY A 337 10.28 -31.41 21.02
N HIS A 338 9.53 -30.35 20.66
CA HIS A 338 8.60 -30.32 19.54
C HIS A 338 8.84 -29.09 18.66
N LEU A 339 8.42 -29.14 17.40
CA LEU A 339 8.36 -27.95 16.53
C LEU A 339 7.38 -26.94 17.11
N LEU A 340 7.68 -25.64 16.95
CA LEU A 340 6.75 -24.60 17.38
C LEU A 340 5.39 -24.72 16.67
N SER A 341 5.39 -25.11 15.40
CA SER A 341 4.17 -25.34 14.61
C SER A 341 3.30 -26.52 15.10
N GLU A 342 3.83 -27.38 15.98
CA GLU A 342 3.08 -28.47 16.60
C GLU A 342 2.45 -28.07 17.93
N GLN A 343 2.93 -26.98 18.53
CA GLN A 343 2.45 -26.49 19.82
C GLN A 343 1.03 -25.91 19.69
N PRO A 344 0.07 -26.35 20.53
CA PRO A 344 -1.33 -25.94 20.38
C PRO A 344 -1.55 -24.42 20.41
N LEU A 345 -0.88 -23.69 21.30
CA LEU A 345 -0.99 -22.22 21.39
C LEU A 345 -0.40 -21.54 20.15
N MET A 346 0.77 -21.98 19.66
CA MET A 346 1.37 -21.43 18.45
C MET A 346 0.49 -21.69 17.21
N ARG A 347 -0.12 -22.85 17.11
CA ARG A 347 -1.09 -23.16 16.05
C ARG A 347 -2.28 -22.20 16.05
N ASN A 348 -2.81 -21.87 17.24
CA ASN A 348 -3.90 -20.91 17.37
C ASN A 348 -3.46 -19.52 16.91
N VAL A 349 -2.28 -19.03 17.35
CA VAL A 349 -1.73 -17.74 16.93
C VAL A 349 -1.54 -17.66 15.41
N LEU A 350 -0.85 -18.65 14.83
CA LEU A 350 -0.58 -18.66 13.39
C LEU A 350 -1.86 -18.76 12.55
N ALA A 351 -2.84 -19.54 13.00
CA ALA A 351 -4.13 -19.63 12.32
C ALA A 351 -4.91 -18.30 12.38
N ASP A 352 -4.87 -17.61 13.51
CA ASP A 352 -5.50 -16.32 13.69
C ASP A 352 -4.87 -15.23 12.80
N LEU A 353 -3.54 -15.23 12.67
CA LEU A 353 -2.82 -14.40 11.73
C LEU A 353 -3.17 -14.76 10.26
N ALA A 354 -3.35 -16.04 9.95
CA ALA A 354 -3.67 -16.51 8.61
C ALA A 354 -5.05 -16.03 8.15
N ILE A 355 -6.08 -16.17 8.99
CA ILE A 355 -7.43 -15.71 8.63
C ILE A 355 -7.52 -14.19 8.47
N GLU A 356 -6.77 -13.42 9.25
CA GLU A 356 -6.70 -11.96 9.11
C GLU A 356 -6.03 -11.56 7.77
N SER A 357 -4.92 -12.22 7.41
CA SER A 357 -4.19 -12.00 6.15
C SER A 357 -5.05 -12.35 4.93
N GLU A 358 -5.74 -13.50 4.95
CA GLU A 358 -6.62 -13.93 3.86
C GLU A 358 -7.80 -12.97 3.67
N ALA A 359 -8.44 -12.55 4.76
CA ALA A 359 -9.53 -11.57 4.74
C ALA A 359 -9.08 -10.21 4.16
N ALA A 360 -7.87 -9.75 4.49
CA ALA A 360 -7.30 -8.52 3.96
C ALA A 360 -7.00 -8.62 2.45
N THR A 361 -6.46 -9.75 2.00
CA THR A 361 -6.13 -10.01 0.59
C THR A 361 -7.40 -10.08 -0.27
N LEU A 362 -8.42 -10.82 0.17
CA LEU A 362 -9.71 -10.88 -0.53
C LEU A 362 -10.35 -9.51 -0.68
N LEU A 363 -10.34 -8.70 0.39
CA LEU A 363 -10.88 -7.34 0.35
C LEU A 363 -10.09 -6.46 -0.61
N ALA A 364 -8.76 -6.51 -0.60
CA ALA A 364 -7.91 -5.73 -1.50
C ALA A 364 -8.20 -6.04 -2.98
N MET A 365 -8.29 -7.33 -3.34
CA MET A 365 -8.56 -7.76 -4.71
C MET A 365 -10.01 -7.46 -5.14
N ARG A 366 -10.99 -7.55 -4.22
CA ARG A 366 -12.37 -7.12 -4.47
C ARG A 366 -12.47 -5.63 -4.79
N LEU A 367 -11.72 -4.80 -4.07
CA LEU A 367 -11.66 -3.35 -4.32
C LEU A 367 -10.96 -3.03 -5.64
N ALA A 368 -9.91 -3.77 -6.00
CA ALA A 368 -9.27 -3.65 -7.31
C ALA A 368 -10.22 -3.99 -8.45
N ARG A 369 -11.07 -5.04 -8.31
CA ARG A 369 -12.15 -5.32 -9.28
C ARG A 369 -13.14 -4.15 -9.39
N ALA A 370 -13.47 -3.52 -8.27
CA ALA A 370 -14.35 -2.36 -8.32
C ALA A 370 -13.76 -1.22 -9.16
N CYS A 371 -12.42 -1.02 -9.14
CA CYS A 371 -11.77 -0.07 -10.04
C CYS A 371 -11.87 -0.46 -11.52
N ASP A 372 -11.78 -1.75 -11.85
CA ASP A 372 -11.93 -2.22 -13.23
C ASP A 372 -13.29 -1.89 -13.84
N ARG A 373 -14.34 -1.91 -13.04
CA ARG A 373 -15.72 -1.85 -13.50
C ARG A 373 -16.44 -0.54 -13.18
N ALA A 374 -15.84 0.34 -12.41
CA ALA A 374 -16.46 1.57 -11.92
C ALA A 374 -16.94 2.52 -13.03
N GLU A 375 -16.32 2.49 -14.21
CA GLU A 375 -16.71 3.33 -15.34
C GLU A 375 -17.99 2.85 -16.04
N SER A 376 -18.26 1.53 -15.98
CA SER A 376 -19.39 0.91 -16.70
C SER A 376 -20.49 0.37 -15.78
N ASP A 377 -20.25 0.29 -14.47
CA ASP A 377 -21.16 -0.28 -13.48
C ASP A 377 -21.27 0.64 -12.25
N ALA A 378 -22.44 1.20 -12.05
CA ALA A 378 -22.72 2.12 -10.93
C ALA A 378 -22.56 1.43 -9.56
N HIS A 379 -22.91 0.13 -9.44
CA HIS A 379 -22.69 -0.62 -8.21
C HIS A 379 -21.20 -0.68 -7.87
N GLU A 380 -20.36 -1.01 -8.84
CA GLU A 380 -18.91 -1.07 -8.64
C GLU A 380 -18.29 0.31 -8.37
N ALA A 381 -18.82 1.38 -8.98
CA ALA A 381 -18.41 2.74 -8.65
C ALA A 381 -18.69 3.07 -7.17
N PHE A 382 -19.84 2.69 -6.62
CA PHE A 382 -20.17 2.87 -5.22
C PHE A 382 -19.32 1.98 -4.30
N ILE A 383 -19.07 0.72 -4.67
CA ILE A 383 -18.17 -0.16 -3.93
C ILE A 383 -16.76 0.41 -3.91
N ARG A 384 -16.22 0.89 -5.04
CA ARG A 384 -14.93 1.59 -5.08
C ARG A 384 -14.92 2.80 -4.14
N ARG A 385 -15.96 3.64 -4.19
CA ARG A 385 -16.04 4.88 -3.40
C ARG A 385 -16.11 4.61 -1.89
N LEU A 386 -16.99 3.75 -1.45
CA LEU A 386 -17.23 3.47 -0.04
C LEU A 386 -16.25 2.43 0.51
N GLY A 387 -16.07 1.33 -0.23
CA GLY A 387 -15.27 0.20 0.18
C GLY A 387 -13.78 0.53 0.32
N THR A 388 -13.23 1.43 -0.52
CA THR A 388 -11.82 1.84 -0.41
C THR A 388 -11.56 2.56 0.92
N ALA A 389 -12.44 3.45 1.37
CA ALA A 389 -12.29 4.14 2.65
C ALA A 389 -12.45 3.18 3.85
N ILE A 390 -13.40 2.24 3.76
CA ILE A 390 -13.60 1.16 4.75
C ILE A 390 -12.35 0.27 4.83
N GLY A 391 -11.88 -0.25 3.70
CA GLY A 391 -10.72 -1.14 3.63
C GLY A 391 -9.45 -0.44 4.11
N LYS A 392 -9.23 0.81 3.70
CA LYS A 392 -8.06 1.59 4.12
C LYS A 392 -8.06 1.83 5.63
N TYR A 393 -9.20 2.16 6.23
CA TYR A 393 -9.29 2.28 7.67
C TYR A 393 -8.93 0.97 8.36
N TRP A 394 -9.59 -0.12 7.99
CA TRP A 394 -9.52 -1.37 8.74
C TRP A 394 -8.21 -2.13 8.51
N VAL A 395 -7.89 -2.45 7.25
CA VAL A 395 -6.71 -3.28 6.92
C VAL A 395 -5.43 -2.61 7.39
N ALA A 396 -5.27 -1.29 7.14
CA ALA A 396 -4.10 -0.57 7.60
C ALA A 396 -4.04 -0.44 9.14
N LYS A 397 -5.19 -0.44 9.83
CA LYS A 397 -5.24 -0.42 11.30
C LYS A 397 -4.85 -1.77 11.90
N ARG A 398 -5.15 -2.88 11.23
CA ARG A 398 -4.82 -4.23 11.68
C ARG A 398 -3.35 -4.58 11.47
N GLY A 399 -2.71 -4.01 10.43
CA GLY A 399 -1.33 -4.30 10.07
C GLY A 399 -0.32 -4.24 11.22
N PRO A 400 -0.26 -3.17 12.02
CA PRO A 400 0.71 -3.06 13.12
C PRO A 400 0.57 -4.15 14.19
N MET A 401 -0.65 -4.50 14.58
CA MET A 401 -0.91 -5.55 15.57
C MET A 401 -0.55 -6.94 15.02
N HIS A 402 -0.89 -7.18 13.76
CA HIS A 402 -0.53 -8.41 13.06
C HIS A 402 0.99 -8.59 12.94
N ALA A 403 1.70 -7.54 12.56
CA ALA A 403 3.16 -7.57 12.44
C ALA A 403 3.84 -7.75 13.81
N ALA A 404 3.30 -7.16 14.88
CA ALA A 404 3.80 -7.33 16.24
C ALA A 404 3.67 -8.77 16.73
N GLU A 405 2.50 -9.38 16.53
CA GLU A 405 2.26 -10.78 16.91
C GLU A 405 3.12 -11.75 16.11
N ALA A 406 3.22 -11.53 14.78
CA ALA A 406 4.09 -12.35 13.93
C ALA A 406 5.57 -12.25 14.34
N LEU A 407 6.04 -11.06 14.72
CA LEU A 407 7.39 -10.82 15.25
C LEU A 407 7.60 -11.64 16.53
N GLU A 408 6.64 -11.63 17.45
CA GLU A 408 6.69 -12.37 18.72
C GLU A 408 6.82 -13.88 18.50
N CYS A 409 6.22 -14.43 17.45
CA CYS A 409 6.35 -15.85 17.09
C CYS A 409 7.81 -16.30 16.87
N LEU A 410 8.71 -15.37 16.50
CA LEU A 410 10.14 -15.66 16.31
C LEU A 410 10.96 -15.51 17.60
N GLY A 411 10.36 -14.99 18.69
CA GLY A 411 11.06 -14.64 19.91
C GLY A 411 12.15 -13.58 19.66
N GLY A 412 13.31 -13.71 20.32
CA GLY A 412 14.43 -12.78 20.13
C GLY A 412 14.91 -12.66 18.69
N ASN A 413 14.81 -13.71 17.89
CA ASN A 413 15.17 -13.69 16.47
C ASN A 413 14.26 -12.78 15.63
N GLY A 414 13.01 -12.52 16.07
CA GLY A 414 12.11 -11.56 15.43
C GLY A 414 12.41 -10.11 15.77
N TYR A 415 13.23 -9.86 16.80
CA TYR A 415 13.49 -8.52 17.33
C TYR A 415 14.82 -7.91 16.88
N VAL A 416 15.70 -8.72 16.28
CA VAL A 416 17.02 -8.28 15.78
C VAL A 416 16.97 -7.96 14.29
N GLU A 417 17.82 -7.02 13.85
CA GLU A 417 17.79 -6.46 12.48
C GLU A 417 18.24 -7.45 11.40
N GLU A 418 18.79 -8.60 11.74
CA GLU A 418 19.07 -9.72 10.83
C GLU A 418 17.77 -10.39 10.34
N SER A 419 16.66 -10.19 11.06
CA SER A 419 15.32 -10.58 10.66
C SER A 419 14.62 -9.47 9.86
N ILE A 420 13.77 -9.87 8.91
CA ILE A 420 12.88 -8.94 8.20
C ILE A 420 11.77 -8.37 9.12
N MET A 421 11.48 -9.02 10.27
CA MET A 421 10.35 -8.66 11.13
C MET A 421 10.43 -7.25 11.72
N PRO A 422 11.58 -6.73 12.22
CA PRO A 422 11.66 -5.35 12.69
C PRO A 422 11.30 -4.33 11.60
N ARG A 423 11.72 -4.56 10.36
CA ARG A 423 11.36 -3.71 9.22
C ARG A 423 9.86 -3.75 8.94
N LEU A 424 9.24 -4.93 8.88
CA LEU A 424 7.80 -5.09 8.68
C LEU A 424 6.98 -4.39 9.78
N TYR A 425 7.40 -4.53 11.03
CA TYR A 425 6.74 -3.88 12.15
C TYR A 425 6.84 -2.34 12.07
N ARG A 426 8.03 -1.81 11.75
CA ARG A 426 8.22 -0.36 11.59
C ARG A 426 7.47 0.22 10.38
N GLU A 427 7.30 -0.57 9.32
CA GLU A 427 6.56 -0.16 8.11
C GLU A 427 5.04 -0.10 8.35
N ALA A 428 4.49 -1.08 9.05
CA ALA A 428 3.06 -1.31 9.18
C ALA A 428 2.23 -0.09 9.65
N PRO A 429 2.65 0.77 10.61
CA PRO A 429 1.87 1.92 11.06
C PRO A 429 1.66 3.00 9.99
N LEU A 430 2.56 3.11 9.00
CA LEU A 430 2.56 4.21 8.05
C LEU A 430 1.28 4.24 7.21
N ASN A 431 0.83 3.08 6.72
CA ASN A 431 -0.39 2.97 5.92
C ASN A 431 -1.66 3.39 6.67
N SER A 432 -1.65 3.42 8.01
CA SER A 432 -2.74 3.95 8.82
C SER A 432 -2.70 5.47 8.99
N ILE A 433 -1.59 6.13 8.60
CA ILE A 433 -1.33 7.56 8.82
C ILE A 433 -1.53 8.36 7.54
N TRP A 434 -0.76 8.05 6.49
CA TRP A 434 -0.81 8.79 5.22
C TRP A 434 -2.09 8.51 4.43
N GLU A 435 -2.36 9.29 3.37
CA GLU A 435 -3.59 9.20 2.54
C GLU A 435 -4.90 9.34 3.34
N GLY A 436 -4.81 10.04 4.45
CA GLY A 436 -5.85 10.19 5.45
C GLY A 436 -5.72 9.19 6.59
N SER A 437 -5.63 9.70 7.82
CA SER A 437 -5.59 8.89 9.04
C SER A 437 -6.91 8.13 9.25
N GLY A 438 -6.95 7.25 10.26
CA GLY A 438 -8.14 6.48 10.58
C GLY A 438 -9.40 7.34 10.77
N ASN A 439 -9.30 8.46 11.48
CA ASN A 439 -10.45 9.38 11.63
C ASN A 439 -10.89 9.98 10.30
N VAL A 440 -9.93 10.41 9.46
CA VAL A 440 -10.23 11.01 8.15
C VAL A 440 -10.97 10.02 7.24
N ASN A 441 -10.56 8.75 7.23
CA ASN A 441 -11.24 7.73 6.45
C ASN A 441 -12.64 7.42 7.00
N CYS A 442 -12.83 7.33 8.32
CA CYS A 442 -14.15 7.12 8.93
C CYS A 442 -15.10 8.29 8.63
N LEU A 443 -14.63 9.53 8.73
CA LEU A 443 -15.41 10.72 8.36
C LEU A 443 -15.70 10.77 6.86
N ASP A 444 -14.80 10.25 6.02
CA ASP A 444 -15.05 10.16 4.57
C ASP A 444 -16.11 9.11 4.23
N VAL A 445 -16.17 7.99 4.97
CA VAL A 445 -17.28 7.02 4.91
C VAL A 445 -18.61 7.70 5.25
N LEU A 446 -18.70 8.41 6.39
CA LEU A 446 -19.93 9.13 6.77
C LEU A 446 -20.32 10.17 5.72
N ARG A 447 -19.35 10.88 5.15
CA ARG A 447 -19.59 11.85 4.07
C ARG A 447 -20.12 11.19 2.81
N ALA A 448 -19.59 10.03 2.43
CA ALA A 448 -20.09 9.26 1.29
C ALA A 448 -21.53 8.80 1.53
N MET A 449 -21.81 8.25 2.71
CA MET A 449 -23.16 7.83 3.10
C MET A 449 -24.18 8.98 3.02
N GLY A 450 -23.82 10.17 3.51
CA GLY A 450 -24.71 11.34 3.51
C GLY A 450 -24.90 11.98 2.14
N LYS A 451 -23.85 12.01 1.29
CA LYS A 451 -23.91 12.63 -0.03
C LYS A 451 -24.43 11.70 -1.13
N GLU A 452 -24.16 10.42 -0.98
CA GLU A 452 -24.45 9.36 -1.96
C GLU A 452 -25.11 8.17 -1.26
N PRO A 453 -26.38 8.29 -0.81
CA PRO A 453 -27.08 7.20 -0.08
C PRO A 453 -27.12 5.87 -0.85
N ALA A 454 -27.08 5.91 -2.18
CA ALA A 454 -26.97 4.73 -3.03
C ALA A 454 -25.70 3.91 -2.77
N SER A 455 -24.64 4.53 -2.26
CA SER A 455 -23.41 3.81 -1.87
C SER A 455 -23.63 2.85 -0.71
N VAL A 456 -24.48 3.21 0.26
CA VAL A 456 -24.86 2.33 1.37
C VAL A 456 -25.72 1.16 0.85
N GLN A 457 -26.63 1.44 -0.06
CA GLN A 457 -27.47 0.39 -0.69
C GLN A 457 -26.61 -0.60 -1.48
N ALA A 458 -25.64 -0.10 -2.24
CA ALA A 458 -24.71 -0.94 -2.98
C ALA A 458 -23.87 -1.81 -2.02
N PHE A 459 -23.36 -1.23 -0.95
CA PHE A 459 -22.62 -1.96 0.09
C PHE A 459 -23.48 -3.06 0.73
N LEU A 460 -24.70 -2.74 1.14
CA LEU A 460 -25.61 -3.73 1.73
C LEU A 460 -25.98 -4.83 0.72
N ALA A 461 -26.20 -4.48 -0.55
CA ALA A 461 -26.44 -5.46 -1.61
C ALA A 461 -25.24 -6.39 -1.80
N GLU A 462 -24.01 -5.85 -1.74
CA GLU A 462 -22.78 -6.66 -1.86
C GLU A 462 -22.67 -7.70 -0.75
N VAL A 463 -22.81 -7.28 0.52
CA VAL A 463 -22.64 -8.20 1.66
C VAL A 463 -23.79 -9.18 1.81
N THR A 464 -25.00 -8.83 1.36
CA THR A 464 -26.16 -9.73 1.40
C THR A 464 -26.11 -10.85 0.33
N ARG A 465 -25.17 -10.81 -0.62
CA ARG A 465 -24.94 -11.95 -1.54
C ARG A 465 -24.54 -13.24 -0.82
N ALA A 466 -23.93 -13.12 0.36
CA ALA A 466 -23.56 -14.26 1.21
C ALA A 466 -24.63 -14.66 2.23
N GLN A 467 -25.79 -13.96 2.24
CA GLN A 467 -26.85 -14.18 3.22
C GLN A 467 -27.43 -15.60 3.12
N GLY A 468 -27.71 -16.22 4.27
CA GLY A 468 -28.25 -17.57 4.36
C GLY A 468 -27.19 -18.67 4.41
N THR A 469 -25.91 -18.33 4.25
CA THR A 469 -24.80 -19.30 4.30
C THR A 469 -24.21 -19.43 5.72
N ASP A 470 -24.13 -18.33 6.47
CA ASP A 470 -23.62 -18.31 7.86
C ASP A 470 -24.51 -17.43 8.75
N ALA A 471 -25.09 -18.04 9.79
CA ALA A 471 -26.03 -17.37 10.69
C ALA A 471 -25.37 -16.21 11.47
N ARG A 472 -24.06 -16.26 11.75
CA ARG A 472 -23.32 -15.21 12.47
C ARG A 472 -23.14 -13.99 11.57
N LEU A 473 -22.85 -14.20 10.28
CA LEU A 473 -22.80 -13.14 9.27
C LEU A 473 -24.19 -12.50 9.09
N ASP A 474 -25.24 -13.30 8.98
CA ASP A 474 -26.62 -12.81 8.85
C ASP A 474 -27.01 -11.92 10.05
N ALA A 475 -26.72 -12.38 11.27
CA ALA A 475 -26.97 -11.61 12.48
C ALA A 475 -26.15 -10.30 12.51
N ALA A 476 -24.90 -10.31 12.04
CA ALA A 476 -24.06 -9.12 11.95
C ALA A 476 -24.63 -8.10 10.94
N ILE A 477 -25.09 -8.57 9.75
CA ILE A 477 -25.74 -7.72 8.75
C ILE A 477 -27.01 -7.06 9.32
N VAL A 478 -27.82 -7.82 10.05
CA VAL A 478 -29.04 -7.28 10.70
C VAL A 478 -28.67 -6.20 11.74
N ARG A 479 -27.66 -6.44 12.58
CA ARG A 479 -27.16 -5.44 13.55
C ARG A 479 -26.68 -4.19 12.82
N LEU A 480 -25.87 -4.32 11.78
CA LEU A 480 -25.37 -3.18 11.02
C LEU A 480 -26.50 -2.35 10.40
N LYS A 481 -27.50 -2.98 9.79
CA LYS A 481 -28.67 -2.27 9.22
C LYS A 481 -29.36 -1.41 10.29
N ARG A 482 -29.53 -1.92 11.49
CA ARG A 482 -30.10 -1.16 12.63
C ARG A 482 -29.20 0.00 13.04
N GLU A 483 -27.88 -0.24 13.16
CA GLU A 483 -26.92 0.81 13.53
C GLU A 483 -26.86 1.94 12.49
N LEU A 484 -27.01 1.64 11.22
CA LEU A 484 -27.02 2.62 10.13
C LEU A 484 -28.30 3.48 10.10
N THR A 485 -29.42 3.02 10.69
CA THR A 485 -30.64 3.82 10.79
C THR A 485 -30.61 4.81 11.96
N ASP A 486 -29.75 4.60 12.96
CA ASP A 486 -29.57 5.51 14.08
C ASP A 486 -28.54 6.61 13.73
N GLY A 487 -29.02 7.81 13.43
CA GLY A 487 -28.19 8.99 13.16
C GLY A 487 -27.64 9.69 14.41
N SER A 488 -28.02 9.26 15.63
CA SER A 488 -27.58 9.91 16.86
C SER A 488 -26.09 9.71 17.09
N ASN A 489 -25.36 10.82 17.38
CA ASN A 489 -23.93 10.80 17.68
C ASN A 489 -23.09 10.02 16.64
N ILE A 490 -23.48 10.07 15.37
CA ILE A 490 -22.89 9.23 14.32
C ILE A 490 -21.36 9.45 14.15
N GLU A 491 -20.86 10.68 14.36
CA GLU A 491 -19.41 10.95 14.29
C GLU A 491 -18.63 10.28 15.42
N VAL A 492 -19.17 10.25 16.63
CA VAL A 492 -18.56 9.54 17.78
C VAL A 492 -18.51 8.04 17.52
N ARG A 493 -19.50 7.50 16.84
CA ARG A 493 -19.64 6.09 16.48
C ARG A 493 -18.94 5.71 15.18
N ALA A 494 -18.38 6.67 14.44
CA ALA A 494 -17.86 6.46 13.08
C ALA A 494 -16.86 5.30 13.00
N ARG A 495 -15.90 5.22 13.91
CA ARG A 495 -14.93 4.11 13.92
C ARG A 495 -15.57 2.76 14.15
N TYR A 496 -16.51 2.66 15.08
CA TYR A 496 -17.25 1.44 15.35
C TYR A 496 -18.06 1.00 14.12
N LEU A 497 -18.80 1.92 13.49
CA LEU A 497 -19.59 1.62 12.29
C LEU A 497 -18.71 1.13 11.15
N VAL A 498 -17.60 1.84 10.87
CA VAL A 498 -16.69 1.46 9.77
C VAL A 498 -15.97 0.14 10.05
N GLU A 499 -15.63 -0.16 11.29
CA GLU A 499 -15.12 -1.47 11.71
C GLU A 499 -16.15 -2.58 11.44
N GLN A 500 -17.41 -2.39 11.87
CA GLN A 500 -18.46 -3.37 11.60
C GLN A 500 -18.69 -3.57 10.10
N MET A 501 -18.68 -2.49 9.31
CA MET A 501 -18.75 -2.58 7.85
C MET A 501 -17.59 -3.39 7.28
N ALA A 502 -16.37 -3.15 7.73
CA ALA A 502 -15.19 -3.86 7.25
C ALA A 502 -15.24 -5.37 7.58
N LEU A 503 -15.55 -5.71 8.82
CA LEU A 503 -15.65 -7.10 9.27
C LEU A 503 -16.75 -7.87 8.52
N ILE A 504 -17.91 -7.25 8.33
CA ILE A 504 -19.01 -7.86 7.55
C ILE A 504 -18.62 -8.01 6.09
N PHE A 505 -17.92 -7.05 5.50
CA PHE A 505 -17.46 -7.14 4.12
C PHE A 505 -16.44 -8.27 3.97
N GLN A 506 -15.45 -8.36 4.84
CA GLN A 506 -14.47 -9.45 4.84
C GLN A 506 -15.14 -10.81 5.07
N GLY A 507 -16.05 -10.91 6.03
CA GLY A 507 -16.81 -12.14 6.30
C GLY A 507 -17.64 -12.57 5.10
N ALA A 508 -18.33 -11.65 4.43
CA ALA A 508 -19.11 -11.94 3.23
C ALA A 508 -18.24 -12.43 2.06
N LEU A 509 -17.03 -11.87 1.89
CA LEU A 509 -16.07 -12.32 0.89
C LEU A 509 -15.49 -13.70 1.21
N LEU A 510 -15.16 -13.96 2.48
CA LEU A 510 -14.66 -15.27 2.92
C LEU A 510 -15.71 -16.36 2.76
N VAL A 511 -16.97 -16.10 3.12
CA VAL A 511 -18.07 -17.05 2.96
C VAL A 511 -18.33 -17.37 1.49
N GLN A 512 -18.17 -16.41 0.59
CA GLN A 512 -18.38 -16.61 -0.85
C GLN A 512 -17.18 -17.27 -1.55
N TYR A 513 -15.97 -16.95 -1.13
CA TYR A 513 -14.77 -17.20 -1.94
C TYR A 513 -13.60 -17.81 -1.16
N GLY A 514 -13.64 -17.78 0.15
CA GLY A 514 -12.59 -18.31 1.01
C GLY A 514 -12.70 -19.83 1.22
N LEU A 515 -11.69 -20.39 1.84
CA LEU A 515 -11.75 -21.77 2.31
C LEU A 515 -12.79 -21.89 3.44
N PRO A 516 -13.68 -22.90 3.45
CA PRO A 516 -14.73 -23.03 4.48
C PRO A 516 -14.21 -22.94 5.93
N ALA A 517 -13.06 -23.57 6.23
CA ALA A 517 -12.45 -23.51 7.56
C ALA A 517 -12.01 -22.09 7.95
N VAL A 518 -11.51 -21.30 7.00
CA VAL A 518 -11.13 -19.88 7.21
C VAL A 518 -12.39 -19.04 7.42
N ALA A 519 -13.41 -19.21 6.58
CA ALA A 519 -14.69 -18.50 6.69
C ALA A 519 -15.38 -18.78 8.03
N ASP A 520 -15.43 -20.05 8.46
CA ASP A 520 -16.01 -20.46 9.74
C ASP A 520 -15.27 -19.83 10.92
N ALA A 521 -13.95 -19.94 10.96
CA ALA A 521 -13.11 -19.36 12.02
C ALA A 521 -13.23 -17.82 12.10
N PHE A 522 -13.30 -17.14 10.93
CA PHE A 522 -13.50 -15.69 10.86
C PHE A 522 -14.90 -15.31 11.39
N CYS A 523 -15.95 -15.97 10.92
CA CYS A 523 -17.30 -15.68 11.36
C CYS A 523 -17.51 -15.98 12.85
N ALA A 524 -16.93 -17.05 13.38
CA ALA A 524 -17.02 -17.38 14.80
C ALA A 524 -16.36 -16.30 15.65
N SER A 525 -15.14 -15.94 15.34
CA SER A 525 -14.34 -15.01 16.13
C SER A 525 -14.78 -13.55 15.90
N ARG A 526 -14.78 -13.04 14.67
CA ARG A 526 -14.96 -11.61 14.37
C ARG A 526 -16.43 -11.16 14.34
N LEU A 527 -17.34 -12.03 13.96
CA LEU A 527 -18.77 -11.71 13.83
C LEU A 527 -19.62 -12.30 14.96
N GLY A 528 -19.28 -13.52 15.41
CA GLY A 528 -19.95 -14.20 16.52
C GLY A 528 -19.52 -13.70 17.89
N GLY A 529 -18.34 -13.08 17.99
CA GLY A 529 -17.79 -12.56 19.24
C GLY A 529 -17.08 -13.61 20.10
N ASP A 530 -16.82 -14.81 19.56
CA ASP A 530 -16.08 -15.86 20.24
C ASP A 530 -14.57 -15.68 20.01
N TRP A 531 -14.06 -14.54 20.47
CA TRP A 531 -12.68 -14.12 20.30
C TRP A 531 -12.24 -13.20 21.44
N GLY A 532 -10.99 -13.33 21.86
CA GLY A 532 -10.35 -12.41 22.78
C GLY A 532 -9.92 -11.09 22.12
N ARG A 533 -9.10 -10.31 22.81
CA ARG A 533 -8.57 -9.04 22.29
C ARG A 533 -7.19 -9.16 21.65
N ALA A 534 -6.48 -10.26 21.91
CA ALA A 534 -5.19 -10.60 21.30
C ALA A 534 -5.38 -11.68 20.24
N PHE A 535 -4.39 -11.82 19.34
CA PHE A 535 -4.32 -12.96 18.45
C PHE A 535 -4.11 -14.27 19.23
N GLY A 536 -4.41 -15.40 18.61
CA GLY A 536 -4.27 -16.73 19.24
C GLY A 536 -5.40 -17.10 20.20
N THR A 537 -6.56 -16.48 20.03
CA THR A 537 -7.75 -16.72 20.87
C THR A 537 -8.93 -17.28 20.08
N LEU A 538 -8.67 -17.96 18.97
CA LEU A 538 -9.71 -18.64 18.21
C LEU A 538 -10.40 -19.73 19.04
N PRO A 539 -11.71 -19.96 18.81
CA PRO A 539 -12.50 -20.89 19.61
C PRO A 539 -12.04 -22.34 19.46
N VAL A 540 -12.34 -23.16 20.47
CA VAL A 540 -12.15 -24.61 20.44
C VAL A 540 -13.01 -25.18 19.31
N GLY A 541 -12.41 -26.06 18.50
CA GLY A 541 -13.06 -26.64 17.32
C GLY A 541 -12.65 -25.99 15.98
N THR A 542 -11.88 -24.91 16.02
CA THR A 542 -11.27 -24.33 14.81
C THR A 542 -10.35 -25.37 14.12
N ASP A 543 -10.50 -25.54 12.81
CA ASP A 543 -9.67 -26.45 12.02
C ASP A 543 -8.29 -25.81 11.70
N PHE A 544 -7.43 -25.79 12.73
CA PHE A 544 -6.07 -25.24 12.61
C PHE A 544 -5.25 -25.93 11.53
N ALA A 545 -5.45 -27.22 11.30
CA ALA A 545 -4.65 -27.98 10.34
C ALA A 545 -4.87 -27.49 8.91
N VAL A 546 -6.12 -27.37 8.52
CA VAL A 546 -6.51 -26.89 7.19
C VAL A 546 -6.11 -25.43 6.97
N ILE A 547 -6.30 -24.57 7.96
CA ILE A 547 -5.93 -23.14 7.87
C ILE A 547 -4.42 -22.99 7.70
N LEU A 548 -3.62 -23.69 8.50
CA LEU A 548 -2.16 -23.58 8.47
C LEU A 548 -1.55 -24.20 7.21
N GLU A 549 -2.10 -25.30 6.71
CA GLU A 549 -1.66 -25.89 5.43
C GLU A 549 -1.88 -24.93 4.26
N ARG A 550 -3.03 -24.22 4.23
CA ARG A 550 -3.31 -23.19 3.22
C ARG A 550 -2.34 -22.00 3.29
N ALA A 551 -1.90 -21.63 4.48
CA ALA A 551 -0.98 -20.50 4.70
C ALA A 551 0.50 -20.86 4.46
N ARG A 552 0.83 -22.15 4.44
CA ARG A 552 2.19 -22.68 4.37
C ARG A 552 2.89 -22.26 3.08
N VAL A 553 4.19 -22.01 3.18
CA VAL A 553 5.11 -21.81 2.06
C VAL A 553 6.16 -22.92 2.09
N ASN A 554 6.44 -23.48 0.93
CA ASN A 554 7.51 -24.45 0.73
C ASN A 554 8.71 -23.70 0.10
N ALA A 555 9.74 -23.43 0.89
CA ALA A 555 10.99 -22.82 0.48
C ALA A 555 12.09 -23.87 0.29
#